data_0e6ab475e485c6b51c95ebaeb4311fc7
#
_entry.id   0e6ab475e485c6b51c95ebaeb4311fc7
#
_cell.length_a   1.000
_cell.length_b   1.000
_cell.length_c   1.000
_cell.angle_alpha   90.00
_cell.angle_beta   90.00
_cell.angle_gamma   90.00
#
_symmetry.space_group_name_H-M   'P 1'
#
loop_
_entity.id
_entity.type
_entity.pdbx_description
1 polymer ?
#
loop_
_entity_poly.entity_id
_entity_poly.type
_entity_poly.pdbx_seq_one_letter_code
_entity_poly.pdbx_strand_id
1 'polypeptide(L)'
;MTLTVHQFPCLSDNYGYLVRDESSGRTACIDTPDAAAILTELGRLGWGLDLVLNTHWHADHAGGNAEVKAATGCELLGPAEVTGRFPVDRVLAPGETVTLGETEFQVLESGGHTLGHIAYFVPSAGAAFVGDTLFALGCGRMFEGSPAQMWASLQRLAALPDATRIYCAHEYTASNARFALAVDSDPAVKARAEAVFAARERGEPTVPSTLAEEKATNPFLRAPRLRPGLPPHEAFAALRSEKDGFRG
;
A
#
# COMPACT_ATOMS: atom_id res chain seq x y z
N MET A 1 6.94 22.16 3.27
CA MET A 1 5.61 21.55 3.20
C MET A 1 5.61 20.33 4.09
N THR A 2 4.66 20.18 4.99
CA THR A 2 4.63 19.06 5.94
C THR A 2 3.33 18.31 5.73
N LEU A 3 3.44 17.04 5.33
CA LEU A 3 2.32 16.11 5.27
C LEU A 3 2.29 15.31 6.57
N THR A 4 1.20 15.40 7.31
CA THR A 4 0.93 14.51 8.44
C THR A 4 0.21 13.27 7.96
N VAL A 5 0.72 12.09 8.32
CA VAL A 5 0.08 10.80 8.06
C VAL A 5 -0.42 10.23 9.38
N HIS A 6 -1.72 10.09 9.50
CA HIS A 6 -2.39 9.43 10.61
C HIS A 6 -2.82 8.03 10.18
N GLN A 7 -2.15 7.01 10.72
CA GLN A 7 -2.44 5.59 10.48
C GLN A 7 -3.25 5.03 11.64
N PHE A 8 -4.28 4.26 11.34
CA PHE A 8 -5.13 3.61 12.34
C PHE A 8 -5.62 2.25 11.84
N PRO A 9 -5.96 1.31 12.75
CA PRO A 9 -6.46 0.01 12.35
C PRO A 9 -7.89 0.10 11.81
N CYS A 10 -8.19 -0.70 10.79
CA CYS A 10 -9.49 -0.92 10.20
C CYS A 10 -9.73 -2.42 10.04
N LEU A 11 -10.98 -2.86 10.11
CA LEU A 11 -11.37 -4.26 9.94
C LEU A 11 -10.49 -5.21 10.80
N SER A 12 -10.06 -6.35 10.24
CA SER A 12 -9.24 -7.34 10.97
C SER A 12 -7.74 -7.06 10.87
N ASP A 13 -7.28 -6.53 9.72
CA ASP A 13 -5.87 -6.37 9.41
C ASP A 13 -5.55 -5.20 8.46
N ASN A 14 -6.56 -4.44 8.03
CA ASN A 14 -6.38 -3.25 7.21
C ASN A 14 -5.84 -2.07 8.03
N TYR A 15 -5.09 -1.21 7.38
CA TYR A 15 -4.77 0.13 7.85
C TYR A 15 -5.61 1.18 7.13
N GLY A 16 -6.20 2.09 7.89
CA GLY A 16 -6.73 3.36 7.38
C GLY A 16 -5.66 4.44 7.43
N TYR A 17 -5.67 5.34 6.45
CA TYR A 17 -4.74 6.46 6.37
C TYR A 17 -5.48 7.77 6.14
N LEU A 18 -5.42 8.68 7.10
CA LEU A 18 -5.77 10.07 6.90
C LEU A 18 -4.50 10.87 6.70
N VAL A 19 -4.42 11.62 5.63
CA VAL A 19 -3.26 12.43 5.27
C VAL A 19 -3.65 13.90 5.22
N ARG A 20 -2.93 14.75 5.94
CA ARG A 20 -3.25 16.17 6.06
C ARG A 20 -2.11 17.04 5.55
N ASP A 21 -2.43 17.92 4.63
CA ASP A 21 -1.55 19.03 4.26
C ASP A 21 -1.64 20.11 5.34
N GLU A 22 -0.57 20.29 6.08
CA GLU A 22 -0.54 21.21 7.22
C GLU A 22 -0.61 22.69 6.80
N SER A 23 -0.24 23.01 5.56
CA SER A 23 -0.24 24.39 5.07
C SER A 23 -1.66 24.88 4.78
N SER A 24 -2.51 24.01 4.22
CA SER A 24 -3.89 24.33 3.86
C SER A 24 -4.93 23.81 4.86
N GLY A 25 -4.54 22.85 5.72
CA GLY A 25 -5.45 22.15 6.61
C GLY A 25 -6.35 21.13 5.89
N ARG A 26 -6.17 20.91 4.58
CA ARG A 26 -6.96 19.94 3.81
C ARG A 26 -6.53 18.51 4.11
N THR A 27 -7.49 17.59 4.07
CA THR A 27 -7.28 16.18 4.43
C THR A 27 -7.76 15.26 3.31
N ALA A 28 -6.97 14.22 3.03
CA ALA A 28 -7.41 13.10 2.19
C ALA A 28 -7.41 11.79 2.98
N CYS A 29 -8.26 10.86 2.58
CA CYS A 29 -8.24 9.47 3.02
C CYS A 29 -7.70 8.60 1.88
N ILE A 30 -6.72 7.75 2.17
CA ILE A 30 -6.26 6.74 1.22
C ILE A 30 -7.07 5.47 1.46
N ASP A 31 -7.85 5.10 0.48
CA ASP A 31 -8.85 4.03 0.56
C ASP A 31 -9.92 4.25 1.65
N THR A 32 -10.98 3.45 1.59
CA THR A 32 -12.09 3.51 2.55
C THR A 32 -12.45 2.11 3.05
N PRO A 33 -11.52 1.44 3.77
CA PRO A 33 -11.73 0.06 4.25
C PRO A 33 -12.90 -0.06 5.22
N ASP A 34 -13.09 0.94 6.08
CA ASP A 34 -14.10 0.97 7.14
C ASP A 34 -14.57 2.41 7.33
N ALA A 35 -15.75 2.74 6.82
CA ALA A 35 -16.31 4.09 6.92
C ALA A 35 -16.50 4.54 8.37
N ALA A 36 -16.96 3.66 9.25
CA ALA A 36 -17.21 4.01 10.66
C ALA A 36 -15.89 4.35 11.39
N ALA A 37 -14.82 3.57 11.15
CA ALA A 37 -13.50 3.84 11.71
C ALA A 37 -12.94 5.18 11.18
N ILE A 38 -13.06 5.44 9.88
CA ILE A 38 -12.60 6.69 9.25
C ILE A 38 -13.32 7.90 9.85
N LEU A 39 -14.65 7.87 9.93
CA LEU A 39 -15.45 8.96 10.48
C LEU A 39 -15.17 9.19 11.98
N THR A 40 -14.93 8.12 12.73
CA THR A 40 -14.52 8.19 14.13
C THR A 40 -13.18 8.90 14.30
N GLU A 41 -12.19 8.53 13.50
CA GLU A 41 -10.86 9.15 13.56
C GLU A 41 -10.88 10.61 13.09
N LEU A 42 -11.62 10.96 12.04
CA LEU A 42 -11.84 12.35 11.64
C LEU A 42 -12.43 13.18 12.79
N GLY A 43 -13.47 12.65 13.46
CA GLY A 43 -14.08 13.30 14.62
C GLY A 43 -13.11 13.47 15.78
N ARG A 44 -12.31 12.44 16.11
CA ARG A 44 -11.31 12.48 17.19
C ARG A 44 -10.20 13.50 16.92
N LEU A 45 -9.81 13.64 15.65
CA LEU A 45 -8.75 14.59 15.22
C LEU A 45 -9.31 16.02 15.02
N GLY A 46 -10.62 16.18 14.91
CA GLY A 46 -11.25 17.45 14.54
C GLY A 46 -10.93 17.85 13.09
N TRP A 47 -10.75 16.86 12.20
CA TRP A 47 -10.42 17.08 10.79
C TRP A 47 -11.68 16.95 9.92
N GLY A 48 -11.80 17.82 8.90
CA GLY A 48 -12.70 17.59 7.77
C GLY A 48 -12.05 16.61 6.79
N LEU A 49 -12.81 16.12 5.81
CA LEU A 49 -12.32 15.31 4.72
C LEU A 49 -12.63 15.97 3.38
N ASP A 50 -11.63 16.22 2.57
CA ASP A 50 -11.75 16.85 1.25
C ASP A 50 -11.74 15.83 0.11
N LEU A 51 -10.85 14.82 0.19
CA LEU A 51 -10.63 13.83 -0.86
C LEU A 51 -10.60 12.41 -0.29
N VAL A 52 -11.07 11.45 -1.10
CA VAL A 52 -10.70 10.04 -0.99
C VAL A 52 -9.88 9.68 -2.21
N LEU A 53 -8.77 8.97 -2.02
CA LEU A 53 -7.87 8.49 -3.04
C LEU A 53 -7.85 6.95 -3.02
N ASN A 54 -8.67 6.30 -3.85
CA ASN A 54 -8.70 4.84 -3.91
C ASN A 54 -7.51 4.30 -4.71
N THR A 55 -6.95 3.17 -4.23
CA THR A 55 -5.89 2.44 -4.91
C THR A 55 -6.44 1.44 -5.92
N HIS A 56 -7.51 0.73 -5.58
CA HIS A 56 -8.15 -0.29 -6.41
C HIS A 56 -9.59 -0.60 -5.94
N TRP A 57 -10.27 -1.56 -6.59
CA TRP A 57 -11.70 -1.77 -6.45
C TRP A 57 -12.15 -2.77 -5.36
N HIS A 58 -11.27 -3.46 -4.64
CA HIS A 58 -11.71 -4.40 -3.62
C HIS A 58 -12.54 -3.72 -2.53
N ALA A 59 -13.48 -4.46 -1.94
CA ALA A 59 -14.44 -3.90 -1.00
C ALA A 59 -13.78 -3.34 0.27
N ASP A 60 -12.69 -3.94 0.71
CA ASP A 60 -11.88 -3.45 1.84
C ASP A 60 -10.94 -2.28 1.47
N HIS A 61 -11.12 -1.68 0.26
CA HIS A 61 -10.44 -0.45 -0.19
C HIS A 61 -11.41 0.61 -0.68
N ALA A 62 -12.52 0.23 -1.29
CA ALA A 62 -13.48 1.19 -1.86
C ALA A 62 -14.91 1.03 -1.30
N GLY A 63 -15.14 0.03 -0.44
CA GLY A 63 -16.47 -0.29 0.07
C GLY A 63 -17.12 0.82 0.90
N GLY A 64 -16.32 1.60 1.61
CA GLY A 64 -16.79 2.73 2.42
C GLY A 64 -17.04 4.04 1.63
N ASN A 65 -16.73 4.10 0.32
CA ASN A 65 -16.82 5.32 -0.49
C ASN A 65 -18.17 6.05 -0.35
N ALA A 66 -19.26 5.31 -0.50
CA ALA A 66 -20.61 5.92 -0.47
C ALA A 66 -20.93 6.54 0.89
N GLU A 67 -20.62 5.83 1.98
CA GLU A 67 -20.92 6.27 3.34
C GLU A 67 -20.03 7.44 3.75
N VAL A 68 -18.74 7.36 3.49
CA VAL A 68 -17.77 8.45 3.77
C VAL A 68 -18.16 9.71 3.01
N LYS A 69 -18.50 9.60 1.71
CA LYS A 69 -18.96 10.74 0.92
C LYS A 69 -20.26 11.34 1.45
N ALA A 70 -21.23 10.51 1.79
CA ALA A 70 -22.51 11.00 2.34
C ALA A 70 -22.31 11.78 3.64
N ALA A 71 -21.37 11.37 4.48
CA ALA A 71 -21.09 12.01 5.76
C ALA A 71 -20.23 13.29 5.66
N THR A 72 -19.33 13.37 4.68
CA THR A 72 -18.33 14.45 4.62
C THR A 72 -18.47 15.38 3.42
N GLY A 73 -19.12 14.93 2.35
CA GLY A 73 -19.18 15.66 1.09
C GLY A 73 -17.88 15.64 0.28
N CYS A 74 -16.90 14.78 0.65
CA CYS A 74 -15.60 14.69 -0.03
C CYS A 74 -15.72 14.29 -1.51
N GLU A 75 -14.71 14.63 -2.30
CA GLU A 75 -14.56 14.14 -3.67
C GLU A 75 -13.88 12.77 -3.67
N LEU A 76 -14.44 11.82 -4.44
CA LEU A 76 -13.94 10.45 -4.57
C LEU A 76 -13.11 10.30 -5.85
N LEU A 77 -11.83 10.02 -5.73
CA LEU A 77 -10.89 9.82 -6.83
C LEU A 77 -10.34 8.40 -6.79
N GLY A 78 -10.19 7.77 -7.94
CA GLY A 78 -9.63 6.42 -8.01
C GLY A 78 -9.44 5.93 -9.44
N PRO A 79 -8.86 4.74 -9.64
CA PRO A 79 -8.66 4.17 -10.96
C PRO A 79 -9.99 3.78 -11.62
N ALA A 80 -9.97 3.64 -12.94
CA ALA A 80 -11.16 3.31 -13.73
C ALA A 80 -11.86 2.02 -13.27
N GLU A 81 -11.13 1.05 -12.74
CA GLU A 81 -11.68 -0.22 -12.27
C GLU A 81 -12.63 -0.10 -11.06
N VAL A 82 -12.56 0.99 -10.30
CA VAL A 82 -13.51 1.26 -9.21
C VAL A 82 -14.87 1.65 -9.75
N THR A 83 -14.91 2.30 -10.93
CA THR A 83 -16.14 2.77 -11.57
C THR A 83 -17.10 1.61 -11.86
N GLY A 84 -18.38 1.81 -11.55
CA GLY A 84 -19.44 0.80 -11.76
C GLY A 84 -19.54 -0.26 -10.66
N ARG A 85 -18.58 -0.28 -9.72
CA ARG A 85 -18.61 -1.12 -8.51
C ARG A 85 -18.85 -0.26 -7.26
N PHE A 86 -18.13 0.85 -7.15
CA PHE A 86 -18.24 1.83 -6.08
C PHE A 86 -18.32 3.24 -6.66
N PRO A 87 -18.88 4.23 -5.92
CA PRO A 87 -18.90 5.62 -6.36
C PRO A 87 -17.49 6.17 -6.57
N VAL A 88 -17.27 6.86 -7.68
CA VAL A 88 -16.09 7.65 -8.02
C VAL A 88 -16.56 8.91 -8.75
N ASP A 89 -16.09 10.07 -8.34
CA ASP A 89 -16.40 11.34 -8.99
C ASP A 89 -15.44 11.64 -10.13
N ARG A 90 -14.15 11.29 -9.95
CA ARG A 90 -13.10 11.50 -10.93
C ARG A 90 -12.22 10.27 -11.07
N VAL A 91 -12.08 9.79 -12.30
CA VAL A 91 -11.16 8.72 -12.64
C VAL A 91 -9.75 9.29 -12.78
N LEU A 92 -8.79 8.59 -12.18
CA LEU A 92 -7.37 8.89 -12.26
C LEU A 92 -6.65 7.91 -13.17
N ALA A 93 -5.71 8.42 -13.97
CA ALA A 93 -4.81 7.62 -14.78
C ALA A 93 -3.35 7.70 -14.26
N PRO A 94 -2.55 6.65 -14.43
CA PRO A 94 -1.11 6.70 -14.16
C PRO A 94 -0.43 7.86 -14.89
N GLY A 95 0.47 8.56 -14.18
CA GLY A 95 1.15 9.76 -14.66
C GLY A 95 0.44 11.08 -14.33
N GLU A 96 -0.80 11.03 -13.85
CA GLU A 96 -1.46 12.24 -13.32
C GLU A 96 -0.89 12.67 -11.97
N THR A 97 -1.18 13.89 -11.59
CA THR A 97 -0.92 14.44 -10.25
C THR A 97 -2.23 14.94 -9.65
N VAL A 98 -2.49 14.54 -8.40
CA VAL A 98 -3.58 15.07 -7.59
C VAL A 98 -3.00 16.01 -6.56
N THR A 99 -3.65 17.15 -6.35
CA THR A 99 -3.20 18.19 -5.40
C THR A 99 -4.14 18.25 -4.19
N LEU A 100 -3.58 18.15 -3.00
CA LEU A 100 -4.26 18.40 -1.73
C LEU A 100 -3.58 19.61 -1.06
N GLY A 101 -4.20 20.78 -1.13
CA GLY A 101 -3.52 22.02 -0.72
C GLY A 101 -2.28 22.26 -1.56
N GLU A 102 -1.09 22.26 -0.93
CA GLU A 102 0.21 22.38 -1.59
C GLU A 102 0.90 21.02 -1.83
N THR A 103 0.32 19.94 -1.34
CA THR A 103 0.89 18.60 -1.44
C THR A 103 0.46 17.92 -2.75
N GLU A 104 1.44 17.44 -3.51
CA GLU A 104 1.24 16.71 -4.76
C GLU A 104 1.36 15.19 -4.55
N PHE A 105 0.36 14.46 -5.06
CA PHE A 105 0.31 13.01 -5.11
C PHE A 105 0.48 12.57 -6.56
N GLN A 106 1.63 11.99 -6.89
CA GLN A 106 1.89 11.41 -8.21
C GLN A 106 1.22 10.04 -8.30
N VAL A 107 0.39 9.86 -9.32
CA VAL A 107 -0.31 8.59 -9.59
C VAL A 107 0.60 7.65 -10.34
N LEU A 108 0.92 6.51 -9.73
CA LEU A 108 1.77 5.48 -10.31
C LEU A 108 0.93 4.27 -10.72
N GLU A 109 1.20 3.72 -11.91
CA GLU A 109 0.67 2.41 -12.28
C GLU A 109 1.27 1.33 -11.37
N SER A 110 0.43 0.54 -10.74
CA SER A 110 0.85 -0.52 -9.83
C SER A 110 -0.02 -1.80 -9.95
N GLY A 111 -0.53 -2.04 -11.16
CA GLY A 111 -1.34 -3.21 -11.49
C GLY A 111 -0.62 -4.54 -11.29
N GLY A 112 -1.40 -5.58 -11.06
CA GLY A 112 -0.94 -6.94 -10.80
C GLY A 112 -1.81 -7.66 -9.77
N HIS A 113 -2.12 -7.03 -8.66
CA HIS A 113 -3.10 -7.48 -7.68
C HIS A 113 -4.52 -7.43 -8.30
N THR A 114 -4.93 -6.25 -8.74
CA THR A 114 -5.97 -6.03 -9.73
C THR A 114 -5.34 -5.47 -11.01
N LEU A 115 -6.08 -5.44 -12.13
CA LEU A 115 -5.52 -4.98 -13.42
C LEU A 115 -5.22 -3.48 -13.42
N GLY A 116 -6.12 -2.68 -12.85
CA GLY A 116 -6.07 -1.22 -12.87
C GLY A 116 -5.55 -0.58 -11.58
N HIS A 117 -4.96 -1.36 -10.67
CA HIS A 117 -4.42 -0.85 -9.40
C HIS A 117 -3.45 0.31 -9.60
N ILE A 118 -3.58 1.37 -8.79
CA ILE A 118 -2.67 2.52 -8.76
C ILE A 118 -2.10 2.73 -7.36
N ALA A 119 -0.95 3.38 -7.30
CA ALA A 119 -0.32 3.82 -6.06
C ALA A 119 -0.12 5.34 -6.09
N TYR A 120 0.08 5.94 -4.92
CA TYR A 120 0.28 7.38 -4.78
C TYR A 120 1.66 7.65 -4.16
N PHE A 121 2.51 8.39 -4.85
CA PHE A 121 3.80 8.84 -4.33
C PHE A 121 3.74 10.33 -4.03
N VAL A 122 4.20 10.71 -2.84
CA VAL A 122 4.29 12.09 -2.36
C VAL A 122 5.76 12.47 -2.20
N PRO A 123 6.41 13.06 -3.23
CA PRO A 123 7.84 13.36 -3.20
C PRO A 123 8.24 14.26 -2.04
N SER A 124 7.46 15.31 -1.76
CA SER A 124 7.74 16.29 -0.68
C SER A 124 7.75 15.67 0.72
N ALA A 125 7.05 14.55 0.91
CA ALA A 125 6.99 13.84 2.18
C ALA A 125 7.85 12.56 2.20
N GLY A 126 8.40 12.13 1.05
CA GLY A 126 9.07 10.85 0.92
C GLY A 126 8.16 9.68 1.34
N ALA A 127 6.90 9.70 0.89
CA ALA A 127 5.88 8.72 1.26
C ALA A 127 5.23 8.12 0.03
N ALA A 128 4.97 6.81 0.03
CA ALA A 128 4.22 6.12 -1.00
C ALA A 128 3.11 5.26 -0.38
N PHE A 129 1.88 5.45 -0.84
CA PHE A 129 0.71 4.66 -0.48
C PHE A 129 0.48 3.65 -1.59
N VAL A 130 0.74 2.38 -1.31
CA VAL A 130 0.94 1.37 -2.36
C VAL A 130 -0.18 0.31 -2.38
N GLY A 131 -1.22 0.49 -1.59
CA GLY A 131 -2.34 -0.45 -1.49
C GLY A 131 -1.85 -1.89 -1.33
N ASP A 132 -2.27 -2.75 -2.25
CA ASP A 132 -1.98 -4.18 -2.25
C ASP A 132 -0.90 -4.60 -3.27
N THR A 133 0.00 -3.68 -3.64
CA THR A 133 1.11 -4.03 -4.54
C THR A 133 2.34 -4.49 -3.77
N LEU A 134 2.90 -3.66 -2.89
CA LEU A 134 4.09 -3.97 -2.11
C LEU A 134 3.75 -3.96 -0.61
N PHE A 135 3.94 -5.08 0.08
CA PHE A 135 3.79 -5.19 1.52
C PHE A 135 5.16 -5.25 2.22
N ALA A 136 5.19 -4.94 3.51
CA ALA A 136 6.37 -5.18 4.32
C ALA A 136 6.75 -6.68 4.27
N LEU A 137 7.98 -6.97 3.79
CA LEU A 137 8.49 -8.32 3.50
C LEU A 137 7.61 -9.15 2.53
N GLY A 138 6.73 -8.51 1.75
CA GLY A 138 5.77 -9.22 0.93
C GLY A 138 5.31 -8.44 -0.31
N CYS A 139 4.33 -9.02 -0.99
CA CYS A 139 3.56 -8.37 -2.06
C CYS A 139 2.15 -8.95 -2.12
N GLY A 140 1.23 -8.25 -2.79
CA GLY A 140 -0.13 -8.72 -3.01
C GLY A 140 -0.20 -10.02 -3.81
N ARG A 141 -1.31 -10.74 -3.65
CA ARG A 141 -1.67 -11.83 -4.57
C ARG A 141 -2.07 -11.25 -5.91
N MET A 142 -1.86 -12.03 -6.96
CA MET A 142 -2.36 -11.68 -8.29
C MET A 142 -3.72 -12.34 -8.49
N PHE A 143 -4.81 -11.58 -8.29
CA PHE A 143 -6.15 -12.10 -8.57
C PHE A 143 -6.53 -11.95 -10.04
N GLU A 144 -6.04 -10.91 -10.69
CA GLU A 144 -6.39 -10.56 -12.07
C GLU A 144 -5.15 -10.41 -12.97
N GLY A 145 -4.06 -9.87 -12.42
CA GLY A 145 -2.87 -9.56 -13.20
C GLY A 145 -1.94 -10.74 -13.45
N SER A 146 -0.94 -10.49 -14.27
CA SER A 146 0.12 -11.47 -14.59
C SER A 146 1.37 -11.23 -13.73
N PRO A 147 2.26 -12.26 -13.60
CA PRO A 147 3.56 -12.08 -12.95
C PRO A 147 4.42 -10.98 -13.59
N ALA A 148 4.36 -10.83 -14.90
CA ALA A 148 5.09 -9.78 -15.60
C ALA A 148 4.58 -8.39 -15.25
N GLN A 149 3.27 -8.22 -15.13
CA GLN A 149 2.65 -6.95 -14.74
C GLN A 149 3.01 -6.59 -13.28
N MET A 150 2.81 -7.54 -12.34
CA MET A 150 3.13 -7.30 -10.93
C MET A 150 4.63 -7.02 -10.74
N TRP A 151 5.49 -7.76 -11.44
CA TRP A 151 6.93 -7.50 -11.41
C TRP A 151 7.28 -6.09 -11.90
N ALA A 152 6.70 -5.65 -13.02
CA ALA A 152 6.90 -4.29 -13.54
C ALA A 152 6.44 -3.23 -12.52
N SER A 153 5.32 -3.46 -11.85
CA SER A 153 4.81 -2.58 -10.79
C SER A 153 5.75 -2.52 -9.58
N LEU A 154 6.24 -3.68 -9.11
CA LEU A 154 7.23 -3.74 -8.03
C LEU A 154 8.54 -3.02 -8.40
N GLN A 155 9.01 -3.16 -9.65
CA GLN A 155 10.21 -2.45 -10.12
C GLN A 155 10.00 -0.94 -10.21
N ARG A 156 8.80 -0.49 -10.60
CA ARG A 156 8.45 0.94 -10.61
C ARG A 156 8.48 1.52 -9.20
N LEU A 157 7.92 0.83 -8.22
CA LEU A 157 8.01 1.24 -6.82
C LEU A 157 9.45 1.18 -6.30
N ALA A 158 10.21 0.16 -6.67
CA ALA A 158 11.62 0.01 -6.29
C ALA A 158 12.53 1.10 -6.89
N ALA A 159 12.11 1.79 -7.94
CA ALA A 159 12.86 2.92 -8.50
C ALA A 159 12.70 4.23 -7.72
N LEU A 160 11.78 4.31 -6.76
CA LEU A 160 11.63 5.46 -5.87
C LEU A 160 12.88 5.63 -4.97
N PRO A 161 13.09 6.80 -4.36
CA PRO A 161 14.19 7.02 -3.43
C PRO A 161 14.19 6.02 -2.26
N ASP A 162 15.34 5.54 -1.86
CA ASP A 162 15.51 4.51 -0.81
C ASP A 162 14.90 4.90 0.54
N ALA A 163 14.89 6.18 0.87
CA ALA A 163 14.30 6.72 2.08
C ALA A 163 12.76 6.81 2.04
N THR A 164 12.12 6.44 0.92
CA THR A 164 10.66 6.48 0.79
C THR A 164 10.01 5.54 1.80
N ARG A 165 9.08 6.08 2.59
CA ARG A 165 8.24 5.30 3.51
C ARG A 165 7.12 4.65 2.73
N ILE A 166 6.99 3.33 2.87
CA ILE A 166 6.01 2.50 2.17
C ILE A 166 4.83 2.23 3.11
N TYR A 167 3.68 2.78 2.77
CA TYR A 167 2.41 2.60 3.46
C TYR A 167 1.55 1.62 2.65
N CYS A 168 1.55 0.35 3.03
CA CYS A 168 0.69 -0.68 2.44
C CYS A 168 -0.61 -0.85 3.24
N ALA A 169 -1.60 -1.52 2.64
CA ALA A 169 -2.93 -1.56 3.21
C ALA A 169 -3.11 -2.54 4.38
N HIS A 170 -2.24 -3.54 4.54
CA HIS A 170 -2.47 -4.64 5.48
C HIS A 170 -1.28 -4.93 6.40
N GLU A 171 -1.59 -5.36 7.63
CA GLU A 171 -0.62 -5.85 8.61
C GLU A 171 -0.35 -7.36 8.41
N TYR A 172 0.25 -7.73 7.28
CA TYR A 172 0.62 -9.12 6.98
C TYR A 172 2.08 -9.45 7.31
N THR A 173 2.81 -8.54 7.93
CA THR A 173 4.26 -8.58 8.02
C THR A 173 4.78 -9.80 8.77
N ALA A 174 4.14 -10.23 9.84
CA ALA A 174 4.56 -11.44 10.58
C ALA A 174 4.45 -12.71 9.71
N SER A 175 3.36 -12.86 8.93
CA SER A 175 3.21 -13.97 7.99
C SER A 175 4.21 -13.90 6.85
N ASN A 176 4.49 -12.67 6.36
CA ASN A 176 5.49 -12.45 5.32
C ASN A 176 6.91 -12.74 5.83
N ALA A 177 7.23 -12.38 7.08
CA ALA A 177 8.51 -12.65 7.71
C ALA A 177 8.78 -14.15 7.84
N ARG A 178 7.78 -14.96 8.22
CA ARG A 178 7.93 -16.43 8.23
C ARG A 178 8.28 -16.98 6.87
N PHE A 179 7.62 -16.51 5.82
CA PHE A 179 7.94 -16.92 4.45
C PHE A 179 9.32 -16.44 4.02
N ALA A 180 9.68 -15.18 4.31
CA ALA A 180 10.99 -14.64 3.97
C ALA A 180 12.12 -15.48 4.59
N LEU A 181 11.99 -15.88 5.86
CA LEU A 181 12.94 -16.79 6.53
C LEU A 181 13.04 -18.18 5.87
N ALA A 182 11.94 -18.67 5.30
CA ALA A 182 11.92 -19.97 4.64
C ALA A 182 12.67 -19.99 3.29
N VAL A 183 12.74 -18.81 2.61
CA VAL A 183 13.30 -18.74 1.25
C VAL A 183 14.61 -17.96 1.14
N ASP A 184 14.97 -17.18 2.17
CA ASP A 184 16.17 -16.34 2.19
C ASP A 184 16.91 -16.46 3.52
N SER A 185 18.14 -16.98 3.48
CA SER A 185 19.01 -17.16 4.64
C SER A 185 19.86 -15.93 4.99
N ASP A 186 19.64 -14.80 4.34
CA ASP A 186 20.40 -13.57 4.57
C ASP A 186 20.24 -13.11 6.04
N PRO A 187 21.32 -12.81 6.76
CA PRO A 187 21.26 -12.31 8.16
C PRO A 187 20.40 -11.08 8.33
N ALA A 188 20.32 -10.20 7.33
CA ALA A 188 19.46 -9.01 7.38
C ALA A 188 17.97 -9.39 7.40
N VAL A 189 17.56 -10.42 6.66
CA VAL A 189 16.18 -10.94 6.66
C VAL A 189 15.86 -11.51 8.05
N LYS A 190 16.79 -12.27 8.64
CA LYS A 190 16.62 -12.83 9.98
C LYS A 190 16.44 -11.73 11.03
N ALA A 191 17.34 -10.75 11.04
CA ALA A 191 17.27 -9.63 12.00
C ALA A 191 15.95 -8.84 11.87
N ARG A 192 15.51 -8.56 10.62
CA ARG A 192 14.24 -7.88 10.40
C ARG A 192 13.05 -8.73 10.85
N ALA A 193 13.03 -10.03 10.57
CA ALA A 193 11.97 -10.92 11.01
C ALA A 193 11.85 -10.97 12.53
N GLU A 194 12.97 -11.06 13.26
CA GLU A 194 13.01 -11.02 14.73
C GLU A 194 12.41 -9.71 15.26
N ALA A 195 12.77 -8.56 14.66
CA ALA A 195 12.22 -7.26 15.03
C ALA A 195 10.71 -7.17 14.77
N VAL A 196 10.24 -7.71 13.63
CA VAL A 196 8.82 -7.77 13.27
C VAL A 196 8.04 -8.62 14.28
N PHE A 197 8.53 -9.81 14.64
CA PHE A 197 7.83 -10.67 15.60
C PHE A 197 7.75 -9.98 16.96
N ALA A 198 8.83 -9.37 17.43
CA ALA A 198 8.84 -8.66 18.69
C ALA A 198 7.87 -7.46 18.69
N ALA A 199 7.77 -6.70 17.59
CA ALA A 199 6.81 -5.61 17.47
C ALA A 199 5.36 -6.13 17.49
N ARG A 200 5.08 -7.21 16.75
CA ARG A 200 3.72 -7.78 16.70
C ARG A 200 3.30 -8.44 18.03
N GLU A 201 4.21 -9.00 18.80
CA GLU A 201 3.94 -9.48 20.17
C GLU A 201 3.50 -8.34 21.10
N ARG A 202 4.00 -7.11 20.88
CA ARG A 202 3.58 -5.91 21.62
C ARG A 202 2.34 -5.23 21.03
N GLY A 203 1.78 -5.77 19.92
CA GLY A 203 0.65 -5.13 19.21
C GLY A 203 1.04 -3.88 18.41
N GLU A 204 2.35 -3.62 18.23
CA GLU A 204 2.83 -2.46 17.49
C GLU A 204 2.74 -2.66 15.97
N PRO A 205 2.38 -1.62 15.18
CA PRO A 205 2.37 -1.71 13.73
C PRO A 205 3.78 -1.90 13.17
N THR A 206 3.89 -2.59 12.04
CA THR A 206 5.16 -2.78 11.33
C THR A 206 5.23 -1.98 10.01
N VAL A 207 4.20 -1.22 9.73
CA VAL A 207 4.06 -0.28 8.61
C VAL A 207 4.07 1.14 9.19
N PRO A 208 4.74 2.12 8.54
CA PRO A 208 5.46 1.99 7.29
C PRO A 208 6.85 1.36 7.43
N SER A 209 7.28 0.64 6.41
CA SER A 209 8.69 0.30 6.19
C SER A 209 9.36 1.33 5.28
N THR A 210 10.69 1.28 5.16
CA THR A 210 11.40 2.05 4.15
C THR A 210 11.66 1.22 2.90
N LEU A 211 11.75 1.87 1.74
CA LEU A 211 12.08 1.17 0.50
C LEU A 211 13.47 0.52 0.55
N ALA A 212 14.43 1.12 1.26
CA ALA A 212 15.73 0.53 1.52
C ALA A 212 15.62 -0.82 2.24
N GLU A 213 14.78 -0.90 3.29
CA GLU A 213 14.53 -2.15 4.01
C GLU A 213 13.87 -3.19 3.12
N GLU A 214 12.89 -2.79 2.29
CA GLU A 214 12.24 -3.70 1.36
C GLU A 214 13.24 -4.24 0.32
N LYS A 215 14.05 -3.40 -0.28
CA LYS A 215 15.11 -3.84 -1.22
C LYS A 215 16.10 -4.81 -0.57
N ALA A 216 16.44 -4.58 0.69
CA ALA A 216 17.40 -5.40 1.41
C ALA A 216 16.85 -6.76 1.84
N THR A 217 15.54 -6.88 2.11
CA THR A 217 14.99 -8.03 2.84
C THR A 217 13.72 -8.64 2.25
N ASN A 218 13.00 -7.93 1.36
CA ASN A 218 11.77 -8.44 0.78
C ASN A 218 12.06 -9.50 -0.30
N PRO A 219 11.62 -10.77 -0.14
CA PRO A 219 11.95 -11.83 -1.08
C PRO A 219 11.43 -11.56 -2.50
N PHE A 220 10.34 -10.84 -2.65
CA PHE A 220 9.75 -10.55 -3.96
C PHE A 220 10.54 -9.49 -4.74
N LEU A 221 11.14 -8.50 -4.08
CA LEU A 221 12.07 -7.57 -4.72
C LEU A 221 13.45 -8.23 -5.01
N ARG A 222 13.79 -9.24 -4.22
CA ARG A 222 15.03 -10.01 -4.33
C ARG A 222 14.90 -11.28 -5.19
N ALA A 223 13.75 -11.46 -5.84
CA ALA A 223 13.42 -12.68 -6.56
C ALA A 223 14.52 -13.16 -7.56
N PRO A 224 15.13 -12.30 -8.40
CA PRO A 224 16.19 -12.73 -9.29
C PRO A 224 17.44 -13.27 -8.56
N ARG A 225 17.74 -12.79 -7.35
CA ARG A 225 18.82 -13.31 -6.51
C ARG A 225 18.47 -14.66 -5.90
N LEU A 226 17.21 -14.83 -5.48
CA LEU A 226 16.75 -16.05 -4.79
C LEU A 226 16.42 -17.20 -5.76
N ARG A 227 16.17 -16.90 -7.02
CA ARG A 227 15.89 -17.87 -8.09
C ARG A 227 16.77 -17.57 -9.30
N PRO A 228 18.12 -17.74 -9.16
CA PRO A 228 19.06 -17.44 -10.23
C PRO A 228 18.82 -18.34 -11.44
N GLY A 229 19.02 -17.80 -12.64
CA GLY A 229 18.82 -18.51 -13.90
C GLY A 229 17.42 -18.39 -14.51
N LEU A 230 16.45 -17.89 -13.78
CA LEU A 230 15.14 -17.55 -14.32
C LEU A 230 15.10 -16.07 -14.77
N PRO A 231 14.30 -15.74 -15.80
CA PRO A 231 13.93 -14.35 -16.07
C PRO A 231 13.33 -13.69 -14.81
N PRO A 232 13.55 -12.39 -14.55
CA PRO A 232 13.15 -11.76 -13.30
C PRO A 232 11.67 -11.95 -12.92
N HIS A 233 10.75 -11.82 -13.86
CA HIS A 233 9.32 -12.01 -13.60
C HIS A 233 8.94 -13.48 -13.37
N GLU A 234 9.68 -14.45 -13.91
CA GLU A 234 9.50 -15.88 -13.64
C GLU A 234 10.07 -16.25 -12.27
N ALA A 235 11.20 -15.66 -11.87
CA ALA A 235 11.75 -15.79 -10.53
C ALA A 235 10.75 -15.27 -9.48
N PHE A 236 10.14 -14.12 -9.75
CA PHE A 236 9.05 -13.56 -8.93
C PHE A 236 7.84 -14.51 -8.88
N ALA A 237 7.39 -15.03 -10.05
CA ALA A 237 6.24 -15.93 -10.13
C ALA A 237 6.46 -17.21 -9.31
N ALA A 238 7.66 -17.79 -9.36
CA ALA A 238 8.01 -18.97 -8.58
C ALA A 238 7.86 -18.69 -7.07
N LEU A 239 8.43 -17.58 -6.56
CA LEU A 239 8.32 -17.21 -5.15
C LEU A 239 6.87 -16.88 -4.75
N ARG A 240 6.08 -16.24 -5.64
CA ARG A 240 4.68 -15.95 -5.34
C ARG A 240 3.85 -17.24 -5.22
N SER A 241 4.07 -18.19 -6.12
CA SER A 241 3.43 -19.52 -6.06
C SER A 241 3.82 -20.28 -4.79
N GLU A 242 5.09 -20.24 -4.40
CA GLU A 242 5.57 -20.85 -3.14
C GLU A 242 4.86 -20.21 -1.92
N LYS A 243 4.73 -18.86 -1.90
CA LYS A 243 4.02 -18.15 -0.82
C LYS A 243 2.54 -18.50 -0.77
N ASP A 244 1.88 -18.69 -1.90
CA ASP A 244 0.46 -19.05 -1.95
C ASP A 244 0.20 -20.45 -1.37
N GLY A 245 1.16 -21.36 -1.50
CA GLY A 245 1.15 -22.68 -0.89
C GLY A 245 1.68 -22.75 0.55
N PHE A 246 2.32 -21.70 1.05
CA PHE A 246 3.01 -21.70 2.35
C PHE A 246 2.03 -21.75 3.54
N ARG A 247 2.32 -22.62 4.51
CA ARG A 247 1.49 -22.86 5.71
C ARG A 247 2.22 -22.64 7.05
N GLY A 248 3.37 -21.88 7.01
CA GLY A 248 4.17 -21.56 8.18
C GLY A 248 3.65 -20.42 9.05
#